data_0eb64ab79a4758437d6108adc168c123
#
_entry.id   0eb64ab79a4758437d6108adc168c123
#
_cell.length_a   1.000
_cell.length_b   1.000
_cell.length_c   1.000
_cell.angle_alpha   90.00
_cell.angle_beta   90.00
_cell.angle_gamma   90.00
#
_symmetry.space_group_name_H-M   'P 1'
#
loop_
_entity.id
_entity.type
_entity.pdbx_description
1 polymer ?
#
loop_
_entity_poly.entity_id
_entity_poly.type
_entity_poly.pdbx_seq_one_letter_code
_entity_poly.pdbx_strand_id
1 'polypeptide(L)'
;MKPYEEILKLFINPSEIRDWLQKPFIINNKIIASDGFILCSFDKKNISNTDQISVYPGEKLNGVYPLKHTMKQTISVDLLKDCLKKVPSVDVFETTNKTTQCVECNGDGRVIFTYYADSKPREYELKGDCPICDGSGDEVENISTPTGKKRLDYNYFGIIGESKFKAIKLQTIVEVAELLNEKSFNLVFQNHENGSSFFLIKDVELVMMPDIVIGDDDDELVAFTIPLNN
;
A
#
# COMPACT_ATOMS: atom_id res chain seq x y z
N MET A 1 22.41 -12.11 -6.60
CA MET A 1 21.81 -10.77 -6.35
C MET A 1 22.02 -10.42 -4.88
N LYS A 2 22.28 -9.18 -4.54
CA LYS A 2 22.48 -8.80 -3.14
C LYS A 2 21.11 -8.66 -2.47
N PRO A 3 20.92 -9.21 -1.25
CA PRO A 3 19.60 -9.25 -0.61
C PRO A 3 18.97 -7.85 -0.44
N TYR A 4 19.77 -6.82 -0.21
CA TYR A 4 19.30 -5.45 0.00
C TYR A 4 18.66 -4.81 -1.25
N GLU A 5 19.11 -5.15 -2.44
CA GLU A 5 18.49 -4.69 -3.69
C GLU A 5 17.11 -5.32 -3.90
N GLU A 6 16.95 -6.59 -3.52
CA GLU A 6 15.65 -7.27 -3.56
C GLU A 6 14.70 -6.71 -2.48
N ILE A 7 15.23 -6.43 -1.29
CA ILE A 7 14.45 -5.80 -0.23
C ILE A 7 13.87 -4.46 -0.70
N LEU A 8 14.66 -3.61 -1.36
CA LEU A 8 14.14 -2.33 -1.86
C LEU A 8 12.95 -2.49 -2.81
N LYS A 9 12.95 -3.53 -3.65
CA LYS A 9 11.85 -3.79 -4.59
C LYS A 9 10.51 -4.07 -3.91
N LEU A 10 10.52 -4.58 -2.67
CA LEU A 10 9.31 -4.82 -1.89
C LEU A 10 8.61 -3.52 -1.46
N PHE A 11 9.34 -2.39 -1.44
CA PHE A 11 8.87 -1.10 -0.92
C PHE A 11 8.80 -0.01 -2.00
N ILE A 12 8.94 -0.37 -3.26
CA ILE A 12 8.89 0.59 -4.38
C ILE A 12 7.66 0.29 -5.23
N ASN A 13 6.86 1.32 -5.47
CA ASN A 13 5.75 1.24 -6.41
C ASN A 13 5.98 2.21 -7.58
N PRO A 14 6.47 1.73 -8.75
CA PRO A 14 6.74 2.59 -9.90
C PRO A 14 5.49 3.28 -10.48
N SER A 15 4.30 2.77 -10.16
CA SER A 15 3.01 3.33 -10.62
C SER A 15 2.39 4.33 -9.64
N GLU A 16 3.06 4.61 -8.52
CA GLU A 16 2.57 5.58 -7.53
C GLU A 16 2.69 7.01 -8.07
N ILE A 17 1.72 7.87 -7.73
CA ILE A 17 1.70 9.28 -8.17
C ILE A 17 2.79 10.09 -7.44
N ARG A 18 3.12 9.71 -6.20
CA ARG A 18 4.11 10.40 -5.39
C ARG A 18 5.52 9.94 -5.76
N ASP A 19 6.31 10.81 -6.38
CA ASP A 19 7.65 10.52 -6.89
C ASP A 19 8.59 9.85 -5.87
N TRP A 20 8.47 10.21 -4.59
CA TRP A 20 9.30 9.68 -3.52
C TRP A 20 8.95 8.24 -3.09
N LEU A 21 7.83 7.68 -3.56
CA LEU A 21 7.45 6.28 -3.39
C LEU A 21 7.79 5.40 -4.61
N GLN A 22 8.20 6.04 -5.72
CA GLN A 22 8.53 5.32 -6.95
C GLN A 22 9.95 4.75 -6.96
N LYS A 23 10.84 5.25 -6.10
CA LYS A 23 12.27 4.90 -6.09
C LYS A 23 12.87 5.12 -4.70
N PRO A 24 13.96 4.39 -4.36
CA PRO A 24 14.67 4.62 -3.12
C PRO A 24 15.38 5.98 -3.13
N PHE A 25 15.68 6.49 -1.95
CA PHE A 25 16.42 7.74 -1.75
C PHE A 25 17.39 7.63 -0.57
N ILE A 26 18.32 8.58 -0.46
CA ILE A 26 19.34 8.61 0.59
C ILE A 26 19.05 9.76 1.54
N ILE A 27 19.02 9.45 2.85
CA ILE A 27 19.00 10.43 3.95
C ILE A 27 20.03 9.99 5.01
N ASN A 28 20.87 10.91 5.47
CA ASN A 28 21.79 10.67 6.59
C ASN A 28 22.57 9.34 6.49
N ASN A 29 23.09 9.04 5.32
CA ASN A 29 23.83 7.81 5.01
C ASN A 29 23.03 6.50 5.07
N LYS A 30 21.71 6.58 5.15
CA LYS A 30 20.80 5.45 4.99
C LYS A 30 20.09 5.49 3.64
N ILE A 31 19.86 4.32 3.06
CA ILE A 31 18.95 4.15 1.93
C ILE A 31 17.57 3.87 2.50
N ILE A 32 16.57 4.55 1.94
CA ILE A 32 15.18 4.49 2.39
C ILE A 32 14.29 4.19 1.18
N ALA A 33 13.32 3.32 1.36
CA ALA A 33 12.23 3.08 0.42
C ALA A 33 10.91 2.93 1.19
N SER A 34 9.80 3.28 0.57
CA SER A 34 8.48 3.16 1.19
C SER A 34 7.40 2.96 0.13
N ASP A 35 6.40 2.15 0.45
CA ASP A 35 5.15 2.00 -0.30
C ASP A 35 4.04 2.95 0.20
N GLY A 36 4.36 3.80 1.17
CA GLY A 36 3.44 4.72 1.84
C GLY A 36 2.84 4.18 3.14
N PHE A 37 2.97 2.90 3.44
CA PHE A 37 2.48 2.24 4.66
C PHE A 37 3.61 1.62 5.48
N ILE A 38 4.62 1.13 4.80
CA ILE A 38 5.83 0.58 5.40
C ILE A 38 7.02 1.36 4.85
N LEU A 39 7.90 1.77 5.75
CA LEU A 39 9.17 2.37 5.39
C LEU A 39 10.28 1.40 5.75
N CYS A 40 11.16 1.14 4.80
CA CYS A 40 12.36 0.33 4.96
C CYS A 40 13.59 1.23 4.97
N SER A 41 14.54 0.99 5.87
CA SER A 41 15.84 1.67 5.83
C SER A 41 16.99 0.78 6.27
N PHE A 42 18.15 1.02 5.71
CA PHE A 42 19.41 0.39 6.09
C PHE A 42 20.62 1.24 5.64
N ASP A 43 21.80 0.90 6.15
CA ASP A 43 23.03 1.63 5.87
C ASP A 43 23.39 1.57 4.36
N LYS A 44 23.77 2.70 3.78
CA LYS A 44 24.21 2.86 2.39
C LYS A 44 25.31 1.88 1.97
N LYS A 45 26.21 1.48 2.91
CA LYS A 45 27.31 0.54 2.63
C LYS A 45 26.84 -0.85 2.17
N ASN A 46 25.56 -1.19 2.41
CA ASN A 46 24.99 -2.51 2.05
C ASN A 46 24.67 -2.62 0.56
N ILE A 47 24.70 -1.51 -0.19
CA ILE A 47 24.52 -1.49 -1.65
C ILE A 47 25.80 -0.99 -2.33
N SER A 48 26.21 -1.69 -3.40
CA SER A 48 27.48 -1.40 -4.07
C SER A 48 27.41 -0.23 -5.05
N ASN A 49 26.26 -0.01 -5.67
CA ASN A 49 26.08 1.08 -6.63
C ASN A 49 24.92 1.97 -6.15
N THR A 50 25.28 3.11 -5.59
CA THR A 50 24.32 4.10 -5.09
C THR A 50 24.26 5.36 -5.96
N ASP A 51 24.99 5.39 -7.09
CA ASP A 51 25.11 6.58 -7.94
C ASP A 51 23.77 7.00 -8.57
N GLN A 52 22.87 6.03 -8.73
CA GLN A 52 21.53 6.26 -9.28
C GLN A 52 20.47 6.58 -8.21
N ILE A 53 20.84 6.54 -6.92
CA ILE A 53 19.91 6.80 -5.83
C ILE A 53 19.99 8.30 -5.47
N SER A 54 18.87 8.99 -5.63
CA SER A 54 18.78 10.42 -5.36
C SER A 54 18.87 10.71 -3.86
N VAL A 55 19.49 11.84 -3.50
CA VAL A 55 19.40 12.38 -2.14
C VAL A 55 18.04 13.04 -1.98
N TYR A 56 17.31 12.71 -0.91
CA TYR A 56 16.02 13.30 -0.63
C TYR A 56 16.16 14.77 -0.20
N PRO A 57 15.49 15.71 -0.87
CA PRO A 57 15.67 17.14 -0.61
C PRO A 57 14.84 17.68 0.58
N GLY A 58 14.11 16.82 1.31
CA GLY A 58 13.10 17.27 2.27
C GLY A 58 13.39 16.93 3.73
N GLU A 59 12.85 17.74 4.65
CA GLU A 59 12.95 17.55 6.11
C GLU A 59 11.85 16.63 6.69
N LYS A 60 10.90 16.19 5.86
CA LYS A 60 9.64 15.53 6.30
C LYS A 60 9.81 14.20 7.05
N LEU A 61 10.96 13.57 6.99
CA LEU A 61 11.21 12.28 7.64
C LEU A 61 11.93 12.38 8.99
N ASN A 62 12.31 13.56 9.42
CA ASN A 62 13.02 13.76 10.70
C ASN A 62 12.20 13.37 11.93
N GLY A 63 10.85 13.29 11.81
CA GLY A 63 9.94 12.88 12.88
C GLY A 63 9.50 11.41 12.84
N VAL A 64 9.91 10.65 11.82
CA VAL A 64 9.47 9.26 11.63
C VAL A 64 10.27 8.28 12.49
N TYR A 65 11.52 8.59 12.78
CA TYR A 65 12.41 7.72 13.55
C TYR A 65 12.41 8.08 15.03
N PRO A 66 12.27 7.10 15.94
CA PRO A 66 12.44 7.34 17.37
C PRO A 66 13.90 7.66 17.66
N LEU A 67 14.11 8.67 18.50
CA LEU A 67 15.44 9.08 18.94
C LEU A 67 16.12 8.05 19.87
N LYS A 68 15.34 7.17 20.49
CA LYS A 68 15.83 6.08 21.37
C LYS A 68 14.90 4.87 21.27
N HIS A 69 15.49 3.71 21.11
CA HIS A 69 14.78 2.43 21.19
C HIS A 69 14.64 2.04 22.67
N THR A 70 13.42 1.91 23.17
CA THR A 70 13.14 1.65 24.58
C THR A 70 12.69 0.23 24.86
N MET A 71 12.32 -0.51 23.82
CA MET A 71 11.75 -1.85 23.90
C MET A 71 12.55 -2.80 22.99
N LYS A 72 12.68 -4.06 23.39
CA LYS A 72 13.23 -5.11 22.53
C LYS A 72 12.50 -6.41 22.81
N GLN A 73 11.54 -6.72 21.97
CA GLN A 73 10.81 -7.98 22.02
C GLN A 73 11.11 -8.77 20.77
N THR A 74 11.53 -10.02 20.94
CA THR A 74 11.92 -10.88 19.81
C THR A 74 10.72 -11.66 19.32
N ILE A 75 10.54 -11.70 18.00
CA ILE A 75 9.45 -12.39 17.31
C ILE A 75 10.07 -13.45 16.39
N SER A 76 9.56 -14.67 16.44
CA SER A 76 9.97 -15.75 15.55
C SER A 76 9.36 -15.58 14.17
N VAL A 77 10.18 -15.66 13.12
CA VAL A 77 9.72 -15.64 11.72
C VAL A 77 8.86 -16.87 11.42
N ASP A 78 9.24 -18.05 11.92
CA ASP A 78 8.46 -19.27 11.68
C ASP A 78 7.08 -19.20 12.32
N LEU A 79 6.98 -18.64 13.53
CA LEU A 79 5.69 -18.42 14.19
C LEU A 79 4.79 -17.47 13.39
N LEU A 80 5.36 -16.35 12.89
CA LEU A 80 4.62 -15.42 12.05
C LEU A 80 4.15 -16.10 10.75
N LYS A 81 5.01 -16.89 10.10
CA LYS A 81 4.64 -17.67 8.91
C LYS A 81 3.49 -18.64 9.19
N ASP A 82 3.52 -19.33 10.33
CA ASP A 82 2.47 -20.28 10.68
C ASP A 82 1.13 -19.59 10.96
N CYS A 83 1.16 -18.37 11.49
CA CYS A 83 -0.03 -17.54 11.59
C CYS A 83 -0.55 -17.12 10.20
N LEU A 84 0.33 -16.65 9.32
CA LEU A 84 -0.03 -16.20 7.97
C LEU A 84 -0.53 -17.33 7.07
N LYS A 85 -0.07 -18.57 7.24
CA LYS A 85 -0.59 -19.75 6.52
C LYS A 85 -2.08 -20.02 6.76
N LYS A 86 -2.62 -19.53 7.88
CA LYS A 86 -4.04 -19.68 8.22
C LYS A 86 -4.92 -18.62 7.56
N VAL A 87 -4.31 -17.58 7.01
CA VAL A 87 -5.02 -16.52 6.29
C VAL A 87 -5.40 -17.01 4.90
N PRO A 88 -6.67 -16.89 4.50
CA PRO A 88 -7.11 -17.23 3.15
C PRO A 88 -6.37 -16.42 2.09
N SER A 89 -6.22 -17.02 0.93
CA SER A 89 -5.69 -16.34 -0.25
C SER A 89 -6.82 -16.03 -1.23
N VAL A 90 -6.81 -14.81 -1.76
CA VAL A 90 -7.75 -14.34 -2.79
C VAL A 90 -7.03 -14.13 -4.11
N ASP A 91 -7.74 -14.28 -5.22
CA ASP A 91 -7.19 -14.05 -6.54
C ASP A 91 -6.93 -12.54 -6.75
N VAL A 92 -5.82 -12.23 -7.44
CA VAL A 92 -5.49 -10.88 -7.84
C VAL A 92 -6.03 -10.62 -9.23
N PHE A 93 -6.81 -9.55 -9.36
CA PHE A 93 -7.35 -9.09 -10.63
C PHE A 93 -6.59 -7.85 -11.10
N GLU A 94 -6.37 -7.77 -12.39
CA GLU A 94 -5.88 -6.57 -13.06
C GLU A 94 -7.07 -5.90 -13.76
N THR A 95 -7.23 -4.61 -13.50
CA THR A 95 -8.30 -3.82 -14.13
C THR A 95 -7.71 -3.08 -15.33
N THR A 96 -8.24 -3.34 -16.51
CA THR A 96 -7.91 -2.61 -17.73
C THR A 96 -9.13 -1.81 -18.16
N ASN A 97 -8.89 -0.59 -18.63
CA ASN A 97 -9.94 0.27 -19.14
C ASN A 97 -10.06 0.04 -20.65
N LYS A 98 -11.25 -0.33 -21.09
CA LYS A 98 -11.60 -0.36 -22.51
C LYS A 98 -12.43 0.87 -22.82
N THR A 99 -11.92 1.72 -23.67
CA THR A 99 -12.64 2.92 -24.14
C THR A 99 -13.36 2.56 -25.45
N THR A 100 -14.65 2.88 -25.51
CA THR A 100 -15.49 2.73 -26.70
C THR A 100 -16.25 4.02 -26.93
N GLN A 101 -16.55 4.31 -28.18
CA GLN A 101 -17.37 5.46 -28.54
C GLN A 101 -18.72 5.39 -27.85
N CYS A 102 -19.14 6.46 -27.21
CA CYS A 102 -20.45 6.54 -26.57
C CYS A 102 -21.57 6.41 -27.59
N VAL A 103 -22.43 5.41 -27.39
CA VAL A 103 -23.52 5.11 -28.31
C VAL A 103 -24.60 6.19 -28.29
N GLU A 104 -24.87 6.80 -27.12
CA GLU A 104 -25.92 7.81 -26.95
C GLU A 104 -25.63 9.08 -27.74
N CYS A 105 -24.42 9.58 -27.73
CA CYS A 105 -24.03 10.79 -28.45
C CYS A 105 -23.22 10.52 -29.73
N ASN A 106 -23.00 9.26 -30.09
CA ASN A 106 -22.16 8.87 -31.22
C ASN A 106 -20.77 9.51 -31.21
N GLY A 107 -20.19 9.65 -30.00
CA GLY A 107 -18.86 10.23 -29.80
C GLY A 107 -18.81 11.76 -29.76
N ASP A 108 -19.93 12.45 -29.94
CA ASP A 108 -19.98 13.92 -29.92
C ASP A 108 -19.81 14.55 -28.53
N GLY A 109 -19.99 13.76 -27.47
CA GLY A 109 -20.01 14.21 -26.09
C GLY A 109 -21.22 15.05 -25.72
N ARG A 110 -22.12 15.33 -26.68
CA ARG A 110 -23.28 16.19 -26.47
C ARG A 110 -24.55 15.58 -27.04
N VAL A 111 -25.68 15.85 -26.37
CA VAL A 111 -27.01 15.41 -26.78
C VAL A 111 -27.97 16.60 -26.73
N ILE A 112 -29.09 16.49 -27.46
CA ILE A 112 -30.17 17.45 -27.42
C ILE A 112 -31.20 16.99 -26.41
N PHE A 113 -31.44 17.79 -25.40
CA PHE A 113 -32.50 17.59 -24.42
C PHE A 113 -33.73 18.37 -24.87
N THR A 114 -34.87 17.69 -24.95
CA THR A 114 -36.14 18.31 -25.19
C THR A 114 -36.89 18.48 -23.88
N TYR A 115 -37.40 19.67 -23.59
CA TYR A 115 -38.20 19.93 -22.40
C TYR A 115 -39.42 20.79 -22.71
N TYR A 116 -40.44 20.57 -21.90
CA TYR A 116 -41.69 21.34 -21.96
C TYR A 116 -41.76 22.28 -20.77
N ALA A 117 -42.02 23.56 -21.03
CA ALA A 117 -42.25 24.52 -19.95
C ALA A 117 -43.74 24.53 -19.59
N ASP A 118 -44.08 24.31 -18.32
CA ASP A 118 -45.46 24.27 -17.83
C ASP A 118 -46.30 25.55 -18.15
N SER A 119 -45.63 26.69 -18.28
CA SER A 119 -46.26 27.96 -18.56
C SER A 119 -46.46 28.28 -20.05
N LYS A 120 -45.93 27.46 -20.96
CA LYS A 120 -46.00 27.66 -22.41
C LYS A 120 -46.06 26.32 -23.11
N PRO A 121 -47.07 26.08 -23.98
CA PRO A 121 -47.22 24.81 -24.72
C PRO A 121 -46.23 24.75 -25.88
N ARG A 122 -44.95 24.92 -25.60
CA ARG A 122 -43.89 24.85 -26.63
C ARG A 122 -42.80 23.91 -26.12
N GLU A 123 -42.31 23.14 -27.05
CA GLU A 123 -41.14 22.30 -26.91
C GLU A 123 -39.88 23.17 -27.07
N TYR A 124 -38.92 22.98 -26.21
CA TYR A 124 -37.64 23.67 -26.25
C TYR A 124 -36.52 22.63 -26.32
N GLU A 125 -35.55 22.89 -27.14
CA GLU A 125 -34.35 22.09 -27.27
C GLU A 125 -33.17 22.80 -26.60
N LEU A 126 -32.41 22.03 -25.83
CA LEU A 126 -31.19 22.48 -25.21
C LEU A 126 -30.08 21.47 -25.53
N LYS A 127 -28.99 21.93 -26.13
CA LYS A 127 -27.80 21.13 -26.32
C LYS A 127 -26.98 21.14 -25.02
N GLY A 128 -26.79 19.96 -24.43
CA GLY A 128 -26.03 19.77 -23.21
C GLY A 128 -25.04 18.60 -23.31
N ASP A 129 -24.23 18.43 -22.28
CA ASP A 129 -23.30 17.30 -22.23
C ASP A 129 -24.06 15.98 -22.12
N CYS A 130 -23.56 14.97 -22.80
CA CYS A 130 -24.16 13.64 -22.79
C CYS A 130 -24.10 13.02 -21.39
N PRO A 131 -25.22 12.62 -20.77
CA PRO A 131 -25.24 12.13 -19.40
C PRO A 131 -24.65 10.72 -19.25
N ILE A 132 -24.42 10.00 -20.35
CA ILE A 132 -23.85 8.65 -20.34
C ILE A 132 -22.33 8.72 -20.26
N CYS A 133 -21.71 9.65 -20.98
CA CYS A 133 -20.26 9.80 -21.04
C CYS A 133 -19.74 11.11 -20.38
N ASP A 134 -20.59 11.82 -19.65
CA ASP A 134 -20.27 13.12 -19.01
C ASP A 134 -19.59 14.10 -19.97
N GLY A 135 -20.03 14.11 -21.22
CA GLY A 135 -19.52 15.01 -22.24
C GLY A 135 -18.19 14.59 -22.89
N SER A 136 -17.59 13.48 -22.51
CA SER A 136 -16.31 13.00 -23.08
C SER A 136 -16.42 12.48 -24.51
N GLY A 137 -17.58 11.99 -24.91
CA GLY A 137 -17.79 11.27 -26.18
C GLY A 137 -17.47 9.77 -26.11
N ASP A 138 -16.82 9.32 -25.04
CA ASP A 138 -16.35 7.95 -24.86
C ASP A 138 -16.94 7.32 -23.60
N GLU A 139 -17.28 6.05 -23.70
CA GLU A 139 -17.64 5.21 -22.55
C GLU A 139 -16.42 4.39 -22.12
N VAL A 140 -16.13 4.35 -20.80
CA VAL A 140 -15.04 3.59 -20.23
C VAL A 140 -15.60 2.38 -19.48
N GLU A 141 -15.34 1.19 -20.02
CA GLU A 141 -15.66 -0.07 -19.37
C GLU A 141 -14.44 -0.60 -18.61
N ASN A 142 -14.59 -0.85 -17.32
CA ASN A 142 -13.57 -1.47 -16.49
C ASN A 142 -13.65 -2.99 -16.61
N ILE A 143 -12.66 -3.60 -17.27
CA ILE A 143 -12.58 -5.04 -17.43
C ILE A 143 -11.60 -5.59 -16.39
N SER A 144 -12.11 -6.42 -15.47
CA SER A 144 -11.30 -7.11 -14.47
C SER A 144 -10.95 -8.51 -14.96
N THR A 145 -9.65 -8.77 -15.15
CA THR A 145 -9.14 -10.08 -15.56
C THR A 145 -8.28 -10.70 -14.45
N PRO A 146 -8.44 -12.00 -14.15
CA PRO A 146 -7.61 -12.66 -13.15
C PRO A 146 -6.17 -12.76 -13.65
N THR A 147 -5.21 -12.37 -12.81
CA THR A 147 -3.78 -12.43 -13.13
C THR A 147 -3.16 -13.81 -12.94
N GLY A 148 -3.89 -14.77 -12.35
CA GLY A 148 -3.37 -16.05 -11.90
C GLY A 148 -2.52 -15.98 -10.63
N LYS A 149 -2.28 -14.79 -10.08
CA LYS A 149 -1.60 -14.58 -8.82
C LYS A 149 -2.59 -14.61 -7.67
N LYS A 150 -2.10 -14.99 -6.49
CA LYS A 150 -2.87 -14.93 -5.24
C LYS A 150 -2.17 -14.01 -4.25
N ARG A 151 -2.95 -13.38 -3.38
CA ARG A 151 -2.49 -12.61 -2.24
C ARG A 151 -3.28 -12.98 -1.00
N LEU A 152 -2.76 -12.65 0.17
CA LEU A 152 -3.52 -12.80 1.41
C LEU A 152 -4.75 -11.89 1.41
N ASP A 153 -5.83 -12.37 2.01
CA ASP A 153 -7.06 -11.59 2.14
C ASP A 153 -6.84 -10.34 2.99
N TYR A 154 -7.32 -9.19 2.51
CA TYR A 154 -7.17 -7.90 3.17
C TYR A 154 -7.96 -7.76 4.48
N ASN A 155 -8.98 -8.62 4.68
CA ASN A 155 -9.82 -8.58 5.89
C ASN A 155 -9.16 -9.25 7.09
N TYR A 156 -7.96 -9.83 6.91
CA TYR A 156 -7.21 -10.50 7.97
C TYR A 156 -6.12 -9.61 8.53
N PHE A 157 -6.04 -9.60 9.86
CA PHE A 157 -5.10 -8.78 10.62
C PHE A 157 -4.29 -9.61 11.59
N GLY A 158 -3.05 -9.22 11.81
CA GLY A 158 -2.23 -9.70 12.90
C GLY A 158 -2.00 -8.61 13.94
N ILE A 159 -2.01 -8.99 15.21
CA ILE A 159 -1.74 -8.10 16.33
C ILE A 159 -0.33 -8.37 16.83
N ILE A 160 0.51 -7.34 16.83
CA ILE A 160 1.86 -7.37 17.41
C ILE A 160 1.92 -6.29 18.49
N GLY A 161 2.11 -6.69 19.75
CA GLY A 161 2.01 -5.77 20.87
C GLY A 161 0.64 -5.11 20.95
N GLU A 162 0.58 -3.81 20.86
CA GLU A 162 -0.66 -3.02 20.91
C GLU A 162 -1.20 -2.63 19.52
N SER A 163 -0.50 -2.97 18.45
CA SER A 163 -0.83 -2.53 17.10
C SER A 163 -1.38 -3.64 16.22
N LYS A 164 -2.35 -3.29 15.37
CA LYS A 164 -3.04 -4.15 14.42
C LYS A 164 -2.54 -3.85 13.00
N PHE A 165 -2.13 -4.87 12.28
CA PHE A 165 -1.57 -4.76 10.92
C PHE A 165 -2.26 -5.75 9.98
N LYS A 166 -2.52 -5.34 8.76
CA LYS A 166 -3.00 -6.27 7.73
C LYS A 166 -2.03 -7.42 7.53
N ALA A 167 -2.55 -8.63 7.35
CA ALA A 167 -1.74 -9.84 7.15
C ALA A 167 -0.75 -9.69 5.97
N ILE A 168 -1.15 -9.00 4.91
CA ILE A 168 -0.30 -8.72 3.75
C ILE A 168 0.93 -7.85 4.11
N LYS A 169 0.79 -6.89 5.04
CA LYS A 169 1.93 -6.10 5.53
C LYS A 169 2.89 -6.96 6.37
N LEU A 170 2.35 -7.87 7.18
CA LEU A 170 3.14 -8.80 7.97
C LEU A 170 3.88 -9.81 7.10
N GLN A 171 3.33 -10.19 5.96
CA GLN A 171 4.02 -11.00 4.96
C GLN A 171 5.29 -10.33 4.46
N THR A 172 5.28 -9.01 4.24
CA THR A 172 6.49 -8.27 3.83
C THR A 172 7.62 -8.38 4.87
N ILE A 173 7.31 -8.40 6.18
CA ILE A 173 8.31 -8.65 7.24
C ILE A 173 8.95 -10.03 7.05
N VAL A 174 8.14 -11.05 6.77
CA VAL A 174 8.63 -12.42 6.54
C VAL A 174 9.55 -12.44 5.31
N GLU A 175 9.15 -11.82 4.21
CA GLU A 175 9.94 -11.75 2.97
C GLU A 175 11.30 -11.07 3.19
N VAL A 176 11.34 -9.97 3.94
CA VAL A 176 12.60 -9.31 4.33
C VAL A 176 13.48 -10.23 5.18
N ALA A 177 12.90 -10.91 6.17
CA ALA A 177 13.64 -11.84 7.03
C ALA A 177 14.20 -13.02 6.23
N GLU A 178 13.45 -13.57 5.27
CA GLU A 178 13.90 -14.64 4.38
C GLU A 178 15.07 -14.21 3.49
N LEU A 179 14.97 -13.02 2.88
CA LEU A 179 16.04 -12.46 2.06
C LEU A 179 17.34 -12.25 2.84
N LEU A 180 17.22 -11.92 4.14
CA LEU A 180 18.36 -11.76 5.06
C LEU A 180 18.82 -13.07 5.72
N ASN A 181 18.08 -14.19 5.50
CA ASN A 181 18.27 -15.48 6.17
C ASN A 181 18.19 -15.39 7.70
N GLU A 182 17.26 -14.57 8.21
CA GLU A 182 17.02 -14.38 9.63
C GLU A 182 15.82 -15.21 10.10
N LYS A 183 15.94 -15.82 11.31
CA LYS A 183 14.89 -16.62 11.92
C LYS A 183 14.04 -15.87 12.92
N SER A 184 14.46 -14.66 13.26
CA SER A 184 13.76 -13.79 14.20
C SER A 184 14.01 -12.33 13.86
N PHE A 185 13.13 -11.49 14.35
CA PHE A 185 13.25 -10.03 14.29
C PHE A 185 12.82 -9.41 15.62
N ASN A 186 13.13 -8.14 15.82
CA ASN A 186 12.80 -7.46 17.04
C ASN A 186 11.79 -6.36 16.81
N LEU A 187 10.76 -6.29 17.64
CA LEU A 187 9.98 -5.07 17.86
C LEU A 187 10.80 -4.20 18.83
N VAL A 188 11.28 -3.06 18.35
CA VAL A 188 12.17 -2.18 19.12
C VAL A 188 11.48 -0.97 19.71
N PHE A 189 10.38 -0.56 19.13
CA PHE A 189 9.59 0.57 19.60
C PHE A 189 8.17 0.51 19.05
N GLN A 190 7.22 0.95 19.85
CA GLN A 190 5.84 1.13 19.47
C GLN A 190 5.37 2.50 19.95
N ASN A 191 4.86 3.33 19.05
CA ASN A 191 4.39 4.66 19.40
C ASN A 191 2.94 4.58 19.88
N HIS A 192 2.71 4.92 21.15
CA HIS A 192 1.38 4.86 21.76
C HIS A 192 0.40 5.92 21.22
N GLU A 193 0.90 7.00 20.60
CA GLU A 193 0.03 8.06 20.08
C GLU A 193 -0.58 7.70 18.71
N ASN A 194 0.24 7.14 17.81
CA ASN A 194 -0.18 6.82 16.44
C ASN A 194 -0.06 5.33 16.10
N GLY A 195 0.36 4.49 17.06
CA GLY A 195 0.49 3.05 16.91
C GLY A 195 1.60 2.57 15.97
N SER A 196 2.39 3.47 15.37
CA SER A 196 3.48 3.07 14.49
C SER A 196 4.47 2.18 15.23
N SER A 197 4.92 1.10 14.56
CA SER A 197 5.82 0.11 15.14
C SER A 197 7.12 0.05 14.36
N PHE A 198 8.22 -0.06 15.11
CA PHE A 198 9.57 -0.15 14.58
C PHE A 198 10.10 -1.56 14.77
N PHE A 199 10.43 -2.19 13.67
CA PHE A 199 11.00 -3.53 13.64
C PHE A 199 12.45 -3.46 13.18
N LEU A 200 13.27 -4.32 13.76
CA LEU A 200 14.66 -4.50 13.35
C LEU A 200 14.89 -5.95 12.94
N ILE A 201 15.28 -6.15 11.69
CA ILE A 201 15.62 -7.44 11.11
C ILE A 201 17.09 -7.35 10.72
N LYS A 202 18.00 -7.92 11.51
CA LYS A 202 19.45 -7.74 11.36
C LYS A 202 19.83 -6.26 11.42
N ASP A 203 20.12 -5.63 10.28
CA ASP A 203 20.47 -4.22 10.10
C ASP A 203 19.48 -3.45 9.22
N VAL A 204 18.35 -4.09 8.91
CA VAL A 204 17.21 -3.46 8.22
C VAL A 204 16.18 -3.00 9.24
N GLU A 205 15.90 -1.71 9.21
CA GLU A 205 14.84 -1.08 10.01
C GLU A 205 13.57 -0.98 9.19
N LEU A 206 12.46 -1.42 9.76
CA LEU A 206 11.13 -1.25 9.18
C LEU A 206 10.27 -0.39 10.10
N VAL A 207 9.65 0.64 9.55
CA VAL A 207 8.62 1.43 10.25
C VAL A 207 7.29 1.09 9.60
N MET A 208 6.38 0.57 10.36
CA MET A 208 5.06 0.16 9.89
C MET A 208 3.97 0.95 10.58
N MET A 209 3.11 1.58 9.78
CA MET A 209 1.91 2.23 10.28
C MET A 209 0.82 1.19 10.54
N PRO A 210 0.15 1.23 11.70
CA PRO A 210 -0.97 0.34 11.98
C PRO A 210 -2.14 0.66 11.04
N ASP A 211 -2.99 -0.32 10.86
CA ASP A 211 -4.24 -0.12 10.16
C ASP A 211 -5.29 0.40 11.16
N ILE A 212 -5.85 1.58 10.86
CA ILE A 212 -6.95 2.16 11.64
C ILE A 212 -8.23 1.50 11.15
N VAL A 213 -8.87 0.76 12.03
CA VAL A 213 -10.22 0.24 11.78
C VAL A 213 -11.20 1.37 12.09
N ILE A 214 -11.76 2.00 11.05
CA ILE A 214 -12.77 3.04 11.20
C ILE A 214 -14.14 2.35 11.09
N GLY A 215 -14.88 2.29 12.19
CA GLY A 215 -16.27 1.86 12.20
C GLY A 215 -16.59 0.76 13.23
N ASP A 216 -17.86 0.69 13.59
CA ASP A 216 -18.43 -0.31 14.51
C ASP A 216 -18.59 -1.72 13.89
N ASP A 217 -18.11 -1.92 12.65
CA ASP A 217 -18.19 -3.17 11.89
C ASP A 217 -17.02 -4.13 12.21
N ASP A 218 -16.58 -4.16 13.47
CA ASP A 218 -15.55 -5.10 13.97
C ASP A 218 -15.94 -6.58 13.82
N ASP A 219 -17.20 -6.87 13.55
CA ASP A 219 -17.74 -8.23 13.50
C ASP A 219 -17.25 -9.09 12.30
N GLU A 220 -16.68 -8.48 11.26
CA GLU A 220 -16.15 -9.20 10.09
C GLU A 220 -14.61 -9.29 10.03
N LEU A 221 -13.89 -8.64 10.94
CA LEU A 221 -12.44 -8.61 10.93
C LEU A 221 -11.85 -9.79 11.68
N VAL A 222 -11.20 -10.69 10.97
CA VAL A 222 -10.51 -11.82 11.58
C VAL A 222 -9.11 -11.42 12.00
N ALA A 223 -8.83 -11.40 13.30
CA ALA A 223 -7.52 -11.06 13.86
C ALA A 223 -6.86 -12.27 14.54
N PHE A 224 -5.54 -12.37 14.40
CA PHE A 224 -4.71 -13.31 15.14
C PHE A 224 -3.63 -12.56 15.93
N THR A 225 -3.30 -13.05 17.12
CA THR A 225 -2.26 -12.45 17.97
C THR A 225 -0.94 -13.16 17.76
N ILE A 226 0.14 -12.40 17.59
CA ILE A 226 1.49 -12.90 17.47
C ILE A 226 2.14 -12.80 18.85
N PRO A 227 2.48 -13.94 19.48
CA PRO A 227 3.13 -13.94 20.79
C PRO A 227 4.49 -13.24 20.73
N LEU A 228 4.76 -12.41 21.72
CA LEU A 228 6.04 -11.76 21.92
C LEU A 228 6.86 -12.59 22.92
N ASN A 229 8.09 -12.94 22.56
CA ASN A 229 9.02 -13.59 23.48
C ASN A 229 9.75 -12.50 24.28
N ASN A 230 9.59 -12.57 25.58
CA ASN A 230 10.30 -11.68 26.53
C ASN A 230 11.77 -12.08 26.66
#